data_7a55f6f8da0acb33671cf1990cfdb407
#
_entry.id   7a55f6f8da0acb33671cf1990cfdb407
#
_cell.length_a   1.000
_cell.length_b   1.000
_cell.length_c   1.000
_cell.angle_alpha   90.00
_cell.angle_beta   90.00
_cell.angle_gamma   90.00
#
_symmetry.space_group_name_H-M   'P 1'
#
loop_
_entity.id
_entity.type
_entity.pdbx_description
1 polymer ?
#
loop_
_entity_poly.entity_id
_entity_poly.type
_entity_poly.pdbx_seq_one_letter_code
_entity_poly.pdbx_strand_id
1 'polypeptide(L)'
;MDSNTDNQKSETPIESSEAKDLEFYLHQTSSEPFFIGPGAIVEGDVRFGPEVSIWHNAVIRTESAPITIGEGSNIQDGCVLHTDPGYPITIGKHVTIGHGAIVHGAQIEDDCLIGMGAVILNGARIRKGSLIGAGALVGEGKEIGPGMLALGVPAKEIRKLTPQEQANAIENAKHYVDQATRRLHHEM
;
A
#
# COMPACT_ATOMS: atom_id res chain seq x y z
N MET A 1 15.40 57.47 -35.75
CA MET A 1 14.08 56.83 -36.04
C MET A 1 14.19 55.39 -35.58
N ASP A 2 13.88 55.18 -34.32
CA ASP A 2 13.99 53.94 -33.64
C ASP A 2 12.69 53.15 -33.84
N SER A 3 12.79 51.95 -34.35
CA SER A 3 11.69 50.98 -34.36
C SER A 3 12.00 49.84 -33.43
N ASN A 4 11.45 49.96 -32.22
CA ASN A 4 11.42 48.97 -31.20
C ASN A 4 10.31 47.95 -31.56
N THR A 5 10.65 46.74 -31.90
CA THR A 5 9.69 45.65 -32.08
C THR A 5 9.70 44.78 -30.82
N ASP A 6 8.71 45.03 -29.98
CA ASP A 6 8.35 44.19 -28.84
C ASP A 6 8.02 42.76 -29.32
N ASN A 7 8.86 41.83 -28.96
CA ASN A 7 8.65 40.39 -29.18
C ASN A 7 7.97 39.79 -27.92
N GLN A 8 6.64 39.96 -27.83
CA GLN A 8 5.85 39.24 -26.83
C GLN A 8 5.82 37.75 -27.22
N LYS A 9 6.66 36.96 -26.57
CA LYS A 9 6.51 35.52 -26.56
C LYS A 9 5.29 35.18 -25.68
N SER A 10 4.25 34.65 -26.32
CA SER A 10 3.14 34.03 -25.63
C SER A 10 3.65 32.75 -24.93
N GLU A 11 3.77 32.79 -23.62
CA GLU A 11 3.98 31.60 -22.80
C GLU A 11 2.66 30.81 -22.83
N THR A 12 2.64 29.73 -23.61
CA THR A 12 1.64 28.65 -23.44
C THR A 12 1.84 28.02 -22.09
N PRO A 13 0.79 27.84 -21.27
CA PRO A 13 0.91 27.12 -20.02
C PRO A 13 1.42 25.71 -20.30
N ILE A 14 2.53 25.34 -19.70
CA ILE A 14 3.00 23.94 -19.66
C ILE A 14 1.96 23.19 -18.81
N GLU A 15 0.98 22.55 -19.47
CA GLU A 15 0.19 21.52 -18.81
C GLU A 15 1.20 20.50 -18.30
N SER A 16 1.32 20.38 -16.98
CA SER A 16 2.36 19.57 -16.36
C SER A 16 2.24 18.13 -16.85
N SER A 17 3.33 17.58 -17.38
CA SER A 17 3.42 16.17 -17.79
C SER A 17 3.03 15.23 -16.64
N GLU A 18 3.26 15.66 -15.41
CA GLU A 18 2.93 14.95 -14.17
C GLU A 18 1.43 14.66 -14.00
N ALA A 19 0.53 15.57 -14.41
CA ALA A 19 -0.91 15.31 -14.33
C ALA A 19 -1.36 14.26 -15.36
N LYS A 20 -0.77 14.29 -16.56
CA LYS A 20 -1.06 13.29 -17.61
C LYS A 20 -0.49 11.91 -17.28
N ASP A 21 0.68 11.86 -16.65
CA ASP A 21 1.29 10.61 -16.21
C ASP A 21 0.48 9.98 -15.07
N LEU A 22 -0.01 10.77 -14.11
CA LEU A 22 -0.86 10.29 -13.03
C LEU A 22 -2.20 9.72 -13.56
N GLU A 23 -2.85 10.41 -14.52
CA GLU A 23 -4.05 9.91 -15.20
C GLU A 23 -3.79 8.59 -15.94
N PHE A 24 -2.64 8.45 -16.60
CA PHE A 24 -2.28 7.22 -17.32
C PHE A 24 -2.19 6.01 -16.38
N TYR A 25 -1.56 6.15 -15.21
CA TYR A 25 -1.42 5.05 -14.26
C TYR A 25 -2.74 4.68 -13.55
N LEU A 26 -3.62 5.64 -13.27
CA LEU A 26 -4.91 5.38 -12.63
C LEU A 26 -5.96 4.76 -13.58
N HIS A 27 -5.85 4.94 -14.90
CA HIS A 27 -6.81 4.41 -15.87
C HIS A 27 -6.84 2.87 -16.00
N GLN A 28 -5.88 2.16 -15.42
CA GLN A 28 -5.81 0.71 -15.46
C GLN A 28 -6.37 0.03 -14.20
N THR A 29 -6.76 0.80 -13.18
CA THR A 29 -7.34 0.26 -11.95
C THR A 29 -8.84 0.06 -12.09
N SER A 30 -9.40 -1.02 -11.52
CA SER A 30 -10.84 -1.28 -11.53
C SER A 30 -11.62 -0.42 -10.53
N SER A 31 -10.93 0.27 -9.62
CA SER A 31 -11.50 1.21 -8.63
C SER A 31 -10.38 2.15 -8.15
N GLU A 32 -10.76 3.30 -7.59
CA GLU A 32 -9.82 4.26 -7.02
C GLU A 32 -9.67 4.07 -5.51
N PRO A 33 -8.47 4.26 -4.95
CA PRO A 33 -8.29 4.30 -3.51
C PRO A 33 -8.91 5.58 -2.92
N PHE A 34 -9.26 5.54 -1.64
CA PHE A 34 -9.79 6.69 -0.91
C PHE A 34 -8.77 7.85 -0.82
N PHE A 35 -7.48 7.52 -0.66
CA PHE A 35 -6.39 8.49 -0.63
C PHE A 35 -5.17 7.93 -1.36
N ILE A 36 -4.53 8.78 -2.17
CA ILE A 36 -3.23 8.49 -2.79
C ILE A 36 -2.24 9.62 -2.48
N GLY A 37 -1.15 9.27 -1.83
CA GLY A 37 -0.08 10.20 -1.45
C GLY A 37 0.83 10.56 -2.63
N PRO A 38 1.46 11.74 -2.60
CA PRO A 38 2.43 12.15 -3.61
C PRO A 38 3.51 11.11 -3.89
N GLY A 39 3.82 10.88 -5.17
CA GLY A 39 4.83 9.92 -5.61
C GLY A 39 4.42 8.45 -5.53
N ALA A 40 3.20 8.13 -5.06
CA ALA A 40 2.71 6.77 -5.11
C ALA A 40 2.34 6.39 -6.57
N ILE A 41 2.66 5.14 -6.93
CA ILE A 41 2.40 4.56 -8.26
C ILE A 41 1.48 3.36 -8.10
N VAL A 42 0.40 3.33 -8.88
CA VAL A 42 -0.54 2.20 -8.94
C VAL A 42 -0.75 1.81 -10.39
N GLU A 43 -0.40 0.57 -10.75
CA GLU A 43 -0.41 0.10 -12.14
C GLU A 43 -0.96 -1.33 -12.24
N GLY A 44 -1.85 -1.57 -13.22
CA GLY A 44 -2.42 -2.87 -13.54
C GLY A 44 -3.78 -3.15 -12.88
N ASP A 45 -4.19 -4.43 -12.79
CA ASP A 45 -5.48 -4.84 -12.18
C ASP A 45 -5.40 -4.78 -10.65
N VAL A 46 -5.57 -3.56 -10.11
CA VAL A 46 -5.62 -3.30 -8.67
C VAL A 46 -7.03 -2.89 -8.27
N ARG A 47 -7.57 -3.53 -7.24
CA ARG A 47 -8.95 -3.32 -6.74
C ARG A 47 -8.91 -2.89 -5.29
N PHE A 48 -9.60 -1.78 -5.00
CA PHE A 48 -9.63 -1.17 -3.67
C PHE A 48 -11.02 -1.26 -3.05
N GLY A 49 -11.06 -1.65 -1.77
CA GLY A 49 -12.23 -1.47 -0.93
C GLY A 49 -12.37 0.01 -0.48
N PRO A 50 -13.48 0.34 0.22
CA PRO A 50 -13.66 1.66 0.81
C PRO A 50 -12.51 2.02 1.78
N GLU A 51 -12.23 3.30 1.91
CA GLU A 51 -11.27 3.85 2.88
C GLU A 51 -9.83 3.33 2.77
N VAL A 52 -9.47 2.71 1.65
CA VAL A 52 -8.08 2.28 1.40
C VAL A 52 -7.21 3.50 1.13
N SER A 53 -6.04 3.58 1.77
CA SER A 53 -5.09 4.67 1.59
C SER A 53 -3.70 4.18 1.15
N ILE A 54 -3.15 4.83 0.13
CA ILE A 54 -1.82 4.57 -0.43
C ILE A 54 -0.96 5.79 -0.14
N TRP A 55 0.17 5.57 0.55
CA TRP A 55 0.98 6.65 1.08
C TRP A 55 2.18 6.96 0.17
N HIS A 56 2.97 7.98 0.56
CA HIS A 56 4.00 8.58 -0.29
C HIS A 56 5.00 7.57 -0.85
N ASN A 57 5.26 7.64 -2.14
CA ASN A 57 6.23 6.80 -2.86
C ASN A 57 5.99 5.28 -2.73
N ALA A 58 4.80 4.85 -2.35
CA ALA A 58 4.45 3.43 -2.43
C ALA A 58 4.28 3.02 -3.89
N VAL A 59 4.71 1.80 -4.24
CA VAL A 59 4.58 1.25 -5.60
C VAL A 59 3.73 -0.02 -5.54
N ILE A 60 2.60 0.01 -6.25
CA ILE A 60 1.70 -1.13 -6.40
C ILE A 60 1.63 -1.43 -7.90
N ARG A 61 2.23 -2.52 -8.33
CA ARG A 61 2.33 -2.84 -9.75
C ARG A 61 2.04 -4.32 -10.01
N THR A 62 1.21 -4.59 -11.01
CA THR A 62 0.90 -5.94 -11.46
C THR A 62 0.73 -6.03 -12.97
N GLU A 63 1.36 -7.03 -13.58
CA GLU A 63 1.21 -7.37 -15.00
C GLU A 63 0.52 -8.72 -15.22
N SER A 64 0.47 -9.58 -14.20
CA SER A 64 0.15 -11.01 -14.41
C SER A 64 -0.91 -11.60 -13.49
N ALA A 65 -1.14 -11.02 -12.32
CA ALA A 65 -2.13 -11.49 -11.37
C ALA A 65 -2.71 -10.30 -10.59
N PRO A 66 -4.01 -10.30 -10.24
CA PRO A 66 -4.65 -9.15 -9.61
C PRO A 66 -4.14 -8.89 -8.19
N ILE A 67 -4.25 -7.62 -7.77
CA ILE A 67 -4.06 -7.18 -6.39
C ILE A 67 -5.42 -6.70 -5.87
N THR A 68 -5.85 -7.21 -4.71
CA THR A 68 -7.07 -6.75 -4.03
C THR A 68 -6.72 -6.28 -2.64
N ILE A 69 -7.18 -5.08 -2.27
CA ILE A 69 -6.94 -4.46 -0.96
C ILE A 69 -8.28 -4.13 -0.32
N GLY A 70 -8.53 -4.72 0.85
CA GLY A 70 -9.80 -4.62 1.57
C GLY A 70 -9.96 -3.29 2.32
N GLU A 71 -11.20 -3.03 2.72
CA GLU A 71 -11.69 -1.83 3.40
C GLU A 71 -10.80 -1.39 4.58
N GLY A 72 -10.54 -0.07 4.69
CA GLY A 72 -9.80 0.54 5.80
C GLY A 72 -8.33 0.15 5.90
N SER A 73 -7.78 -0.54 4.89
CA SER A 73 -6.37 -0.94 4.87
C SER A 73 -5.49 0.19 4.35
N ASN A 74 -4.22 0.21 4.79
CA ASN A 74 -3.27 1.23 4.40
C ASN A 74 -1.95 0.62 3.92
N ILE A 75 -1.41 1.17 2.84
CA ILE A 75 -0.10 0.85 2.27
C ILE A 75 0.79 2.04 2.51
N GLN A 76 1.70 1.93 3.48
CA GLN A 76 2.48 3.07 3.97
C GLN A 76 3.62 3.47 3.04
N ASP A 77 4.30 4.56 3.40
CA ASP A 77 5.33 5.18 2.57
C ASP A 77 6.41 4.19 2.12
N GLY A 78 6.74 4.22 0.84
CA GLY A 78 7.80 3.41 0.27
C GLY A 78 7.55 1.90 0.20
N CYS A 79 6.34 1.44 0.46
CA CYS A 79 5.99 0.02 0.30
C CYS A 79 6.03 -0.40 -1.18
N VAL A 80 6.31 -1.69 -1.42
CA VAL A 80 6.27 -2.28 -2.75
C VAL A 80 5.35 -3.50 -2.74
N LEU A 81 4.31 -3.48 -3.58
CA LEU A 81 3.43 -4.61 -3.83
C LEU A 81 3.59 -5.05 -5.28
N HIS A 82 3.95 -6.32 -5.50
CA HIS A 82 4.14 -6.88 -6.84
C HIS A 82 3.67 -8.33 -6.92
N THR A 83 3.25 -8.75 -8.10
CA THR A 83 2.72 -10.09 -8.34
C THR A 83 3.51 -10.84 -9.41
N ASP A 84 3.60 -12.16 -9.24
CA ASP A 84 4.06 -13.09 -10.27
C ASP A 84 2.88 -13.88 -10.87
N PRO A 85 3.04 -14.51 -12.04
CA PRO A 85 2.04 -15.40 -12.61
C PRO A 85 1.61 -16.49 -11.61
N GLY A 86 0.32 -16.55 -11.30
CA GLY A 86 -0.24 -17.51 -10.34
C GLY A 86 -0.15 -17.11 -8.87
N TYR A 87 0.45 -15.95 -8.56
CA TYR A 87 0.59 -15.44 -7.20
C TYR A 87 -0.08 -14.07 -7.03
N PRO A 88 -1.43 -14.02 -6.96
CA PRO A 88 -2.13 -12.76 -6.68
C PRO A 88 -1.83 -12.26 -5.26
N ILE A 89 -1.99 -10.95 -5.05
CA ILE A 89 -2.01 -10.39 -3.71
C ILE A 89 -3.46 -10.18 -3.27
N THR A 90 -3.77 -10.68 -2.08
CA THR A 90 -5.03 -10.39 -1.41
C THR A 90 -4.74 -9.84 -0.02
N ILE A 91 -5.14 -8.60 0.23
CA ILE A 91 -5.06 -7.93 1.53
C ILE A 91 -6.48 -7.78 2.04
N GLY A 92 -6.74 -8.25 3.26
CA GLY A 92 -8.02 -8.17 3.94
C GLY A 92 -8.36 -6.76 4.40
N LYS A 93 -9.33 -6.65 5.32
CA LYS A 93 -9.78 -5.38 5.91
C LYS A 93 -8.90 -4.98 7.10
N HIS A 94 -8.80 -3.66 7.32
CA HIS A 94 -8.07 -3.08 8.45
C HIS A 94 -6.63 -3.58 8.58
N VAL A 95 -5.98 -3.85 7.45
CA VAL A 95 -4.59 -4.28 7.40
C VAL A 95 -3.68 -3.08 7.29
N THR A 96 -2.62 -3.06 8.08
CA THR A 96 -1.53 -2.10 7.94
C THR A 96 -0.33 -2.76 7.27
N ILE A 97 0.10 -2.21 6.13
CA ILE A 97 1.39 -2.54 5.52
C ILE A 97 2.37 -1.42 5.89
N GLY A 98 3.26 -1.69 6.83
CA GLY A 98 4.18 -0.72 7.44
C GLY A 98 5.24 -0.21 6.46
N HIS A 99 5.73 1.02 6.70
CA HIS A 99 6.67 1.74 5.84
C HIS A 99 7.79 0.85 5.27
N GLY A 100 7.99 0.92 3.97
CA GLY A 100 9.05 0.18 3.27
C GLY A 100 8.89 -1.34 3.24
N ALA A 101 7.75 -1.89 3.65
CA ALA A 101 7.50 -3.32 3.54
C ALA A 101 7.32 -3.75 2.07
N ILE A 102 7.70 -5.00 1.78
CA ILE A 102 7.53 -5.62 0.46
C ILE A 102 6.55 -6.77 0.59
N VAL A 103 5.50 -6.76 -0.22
CA VAL A 103 4.53 -7.85 -0.34
C VAL A 103 4.57 -8.36 -1.77
N HIS A 104 4.98 -9.60 -1.94
CA HIS A 104 5.15 -10.23 -3.24
C HIS A 104 4.33 -11.50 -3.34
N GLY A 105 3.21 -11.47 -4.11
CA GLY A 105 2.37 -12.65 -4.36
C GLY A 105 1.80 -13.35 -3.13
N ALA A 106 1.36 -12.63 -2.11
CA ALA A 106 0.98 -13.18 -0.81
C ALA A 106 -0.49 -12.88 -0.43
N GLN A 107 -1.01 -13.62 0.54
CA GLN A 107 -2.34 -13.45 1.11
C GLN A 107 -2.22 -12.97 2.56
N ILE A 108 -2.84 -11.84 2.88
CA ILE A 108 -2.86 -11.23 4.21
C ILE A 108 -4.32 -11.07 4.61
N GLU A 109 -4.75 -11.81 5.62
CA GLU A 109 -6.13 -11.78 6.11
C GLU A 109 -6.40 -10.51 6.93
N ASP A 110 -7.67 -10.33 7.34
CA ASP A 110 -8.13 -9.14 8.08
C ASP A 110 -7.34 -8.90 9.37
N ASP A 111 -7.32 -7.64 9.78
CA ASP A 111 -6.83 -7.17 11.07
C ASP A 111 -5.33 -7.47 11.31
N CYS A 112 -4.56 -7.70 10.25
CA CYS A 112 -3.12 -7.96 10.33
C CYS A 112 -2.31 -6.66 10.34
N LEU A 113 -1.12 -6.72 10.98
CA LEU A 113 -0.11 -5.69 10.89
C LEU A 113 1.20 -6.26 10.35
N ILE A 114 1.64 -5.74 9.23
CA ILE A 114 2.95 -6.02 8.64
C ILE A 114 3.90 -4.91 9.06
N GLY A 115 4.93 -5.25 9.82
CA GLY A 115 5.89 -4.28 10.36
C GLY A 115 6.75 -3.63 9.28
N MET A 116 7.30 -2.46 9.61
CA MET A 116 8.17 -1.66 8.72
C MET A 116 9.32 -2.50 8.14
N GLY A 117 9.53 -2.42 6.84
CA GLY A 117 10.61 -3.14 6.16
C GLY A 117 10.49 -4.66 6.13
N ALA A 118 9.36 -5.23 6.55
CA ALA A 118 9.13 -6.67 6.44
C ALA A 118 9.00 -7.10 4.97
N VAL A 119 9.39 -8.35 4.67
CA VAL A 119 9.32 -8.93 3.32
C VAL A 119 8.44 -10.18 3.38
N ILE A 120 7.38 -10.21 2.56
CA ILE A 120 6.44 -11.33 2.47
C ILE A 120 6.51 -11.88 1.05
N LEU A 121 6.89 -13.16 0.88
CA LEU A 121 7.16 -13.75 -0.43
C LEU A 121 5.98 -14.57 -0.98
N ASN A 122 6.12 -15.02 -2.24
CA ASN A 122 5.10 -15.73 -3.03
C ASN A 122 4.42 -16.87 -2.26
N GLY A 123 3.09 -16.88 -2.30
CA GLY A 123 2.28 -17.92 -1.69
C GLY A 123 2.26 -17.90 -0.17
N ALA A 124 2.95 -16.96 0.49
CA ALA A 124 2.86 -16.80 1.93
C ALA A 124 1.44 -16.39 2.36
N ARG A 125 1.02 -16.85 3.53
CA ARG A 125 -0.29 -16.59 4.10
C ARG A 125 -0.16 -16.05 5.52
N ILE A 126 -0.62 -14.83 5.72
CA ILE A 126 -0.69 -14.22 7.05
C ILE A 126 -2.14 -14.28 7.50
N ARG A 127 -2.41 -15.14 8.48
CA ARG A 127 -3.76 -15.40 8.96
C ARG A 127 -4.23 -14.25 9.87
N LYS A 128 -5.56 -14.14 9.95
CA LYS A 128 -6.27 -13.05 10.63
C LYS A 128 -5.66 -12.65 11.98
N GLY A 129 -5.56 -11.33 12.19
CA GLY A 129 -5.12 -10.73 13.43
C GLY A 129 -3.66 -11.00 13.82
N SER A 130 -2.81 -11.40 12.87
CA SER A 130 -1.39 -11.66 13.12
C SER A 130 -0.54 -10.41 12.93
N LEU A 131 0.61 -10.37 13.58
CA LEU A 131 1.60 -9.31 13.51
C LEU A 131 2.93 -9.88 13.02
N ILE A 132 3.41 -9.34 11.90
CA ILE A 132 4.77 -9.58 11.40
C ILE A 132 5.65 -8.43 11.87
N GLY A 133 6.70 -8.73 12.60
CA GLY A 133 7.59 -7.71 13.15
C GLY A 133 8.41 -6.99 12.07
N ALA A 134 8.89 -5.79 12.43
CA ALA A 134 9.71 -4.98 11.52
C ALA A 134 10.94 -5.75 11.03
N GLY A 135 11.26 -5.65 9.73
CA GLY A 135 12.39 -6.31 9.10
C GLY A 135 12.30 -7.84 9.02
N ALA A 136 11.17 -8.45 9.37
CA ALA A 136 11.02 -9.91 9.30
C ALA A 136 10.86 -10.38 7.83
N LEU A 137 11.34 -11.60 7.53
CA LEU A 137 11.21 -12.24 6.23
C LEU A 137 10.29 -13.47 6.33
N VAL A 138 9.09 -13.39 5.77
CA VAL A 138 8.21 -14.55 5.61
C VAL A 138 8.48 -15.17 4.25
N GLY A 139 9.05 -16.37 4.27
CA GLY A 139 9.45 -17.12 3.06
C GLY A 139 8.26 -17.63 2.25
N GLU A 140 8.56 -18.08 1.04
CA GLU A 140 7.55 -18.60 0.09
C GLU A 140 6.71 -19.72 0.68
N GLY A 141 5.41 -19.69 0.43
CA GLY A 141 4.44 -20.67 0.88
C GLY A 141 4.29 -20.78 2.40
N LYS A 142 4.96 -19.93 3.18
CA LYS A 142 4.89 -19.96 4.64
C LYS A 142 3.55 -19.44 5.15
N GLU A 143 2.97 -20.16 6.11
CA GLU A 143 1.77 -19.70 6.83
C GLU A 143 2.15 -19.22 8.24
N ILE A 144 1.56 -18.07 8.65
CA ILE A 144 1.68 -17.47 9.99
C ILE A 144 0.29 -17.22 10.56
N GLY A 145 0.09 -17.60 11.80
CA GLY A 145 -1.10 -17.24 12.57
C GLY A 145 -2.16 -18.33 12.59
N PRO A 146 -3.41 -18.03 13.00
CA PRO A 146 -3.97 -16.70 13.31
C PRO A 146 -3.55 -16.15 14.68
N GLY A 147 -3.55 -14.81 14.78
CA GLY A 147 -3.28 -14.10 16.03
C GLY A 147 -1.86 -14.30 16.56
N MET A 148 -0.89 -14.56 15.69
CA MET A 148 0.50 -14.81 16.06
C MET A 148 1.39 -13.57 15.88
N LEU A 149 2.35 -13.42 16.77
CA LEU A 149 3.54 -12.59 16.57
C LEU A 149 4.60 -13.43 15.86
N ALA A 150 5.05 -12.99 14.67
CA ALA A 150 6.15 -13.60 13.96
C ALA A 150 7.30 -12.62 13.74
N LEU A 151 8.53 -13.02 14.04
CA LEU A 151 9.73 -12.20 14.00
C LEU A 151 10.89 -12.94 13.33
N GLY A 152 11.84 -12.16 12.78
CA GLY A 152 13.16 -12.65 12.36
C GLY A 152 13.30 -12.95 10.87
N VAL A 153 14.51 -13.39 10.49
CA VAL A 153 14.91 -13.76 9.12
C VAL A 153 15.55 -15.16 9.18
N PRO A 154 14.84 -16.22 8.77
CA PRO A 154 13.44 -16.27 8.39
C PRO A 154 12.49 -16.04 9.58
N ALA A 155 11.27 -15.55 9.30
CA ALA A 155 10.27 -15.30 10.32
C ALA A 155 9.80 -16.59 10.99
N LYS A 156 9.68 -16.53 12.31
CA LYS A 156 9.15 -17.63 13.15
C LYS A 156 8.04 -17.08 14.03
N GLU A 157 7.02 -17.90 14.24
CA GLU A 157 6.01 -17.63 15.25
C GLU A 157 6.64 -17.68 16.65
N ILE A 158 6.52 -16.59 17.40
CA ILE A 158 7.12 -16.43 18.72
C ILE A 158 6.09 -16.75 19.81
N ARG A 159 4.89 -16.16 19.69
CA ARG A 159 3.78 -16.33 20.63
C ARG A 159 2.47 -15.85 20.04
N LYS A 160 1.38 -16.19 20.69
CA LYS A 160 0.10 -15.53 20.42
C LYS A 160 0.14 -14.07 20.86
N LEU A 161 -0.54 -13.23 20.10
CA LEU A 161 -0.82 -11.85 20.48
C LEU A 161 -1.86 -11.81 21.59
N THR A 162 -1.72 -10.86 22.49
CA THR A 162 -2.75 -10.52 23.46
C THR A 162 -3.93 -9.84 22.77
N PRO A 163 -5.15 -9.86 23.36
CA PRO A 163 -6.29 -9.12 22.82
C PRO A 163 -6.00 -7.62 22.65
N GLN A 164 -5.20 -7.03 23.54
CA GLN A 164 -4.81 -5.61 23.43
C GLN A 164 -3.91 -5.35 22.25
N GLU A 165 -2.94 -6.22 21.94
CA GLU A 165 -2.06 -6.09 20.76
C GLU A 165 -2.86 -6.19 19.47
N GLN A 166 -3.84 -7.10 19.40
CA GLN A 166 -4.74 -7.21 18.25
C GLN A 166 -5.62 -5.96 18.10
N ALA A 167 -6.18 -5.46 19.20
CA ALA A 167 -6.95 -4.21 19.17
C ALA A 167 -6.10 -3.02 18.70
N ASN A 168 -4.84 -2.94 19.16
CA ASN A 168 -3.93 -1.87 18.74
C ASN A 168 -3.61 -1.93 17.24
N ALA A 169 -3.53 -3.12 16.64
CA ALA A 169 -3.33 -3.25 15.19
C ALA A 169 -4.53 -2.69 14.40
N ILE A 170 -5.74 -2.97 14.84
CA ILE A 170 -6.97 -2.42 14.23
C ILE A 170 -7.04 -0.90 14.43
N GLU A 171 -6.75 -0.39 15.62
CA GLU A 171 -6.72 1.05 15.90
C GLU A 171 -5.65 1.77 15.05
N ASN A 172 -4.52 1.12 14.76
CA ASN A 172 -3.52 1.66 13.85
C ASN A 172 -4.11 1.85 12.44
N ALA A 173 -4.84 0.85 11.91
CA ALA A 173 -5.48 0.98 10.60
C ALA A 173 -6.50 2.13 10.56
N LYS A 174 -7.37 2.24 11.57
CA LYS A 174 -8.33 3.35 11.70
C LYS A 174 -7.64 4.71 11.78
N HIS A 175 -6.53 4.81 12.50
CA HIS A 175 -5.75 6.05 12.57
C HIS A 175 -5.28 6.51 11.17
N TYR A 176 -4.93 5.57 10.30
CA TYR A 176 -4.55 5.91 8.91
C TYR A 176 -5.75 6.34 8.06
N VAL A 177 -6.95 5.81 8.30
CA VAL A 177 -8.19 6.32 7.68
C VAL A 177 -8.44 7.78 8.12
N ASP A 178 -8.33 8.06 9.42
CA ASP A 178 -8.48 9.42 9.95
C ASP A 178 -7.43 10.40 9.39
N GLN A 179 -6.18 9.96 9.28
CA GLN A 179 -5.11 10.77 8.69
C GLN A 179 -5.38 11.06 7.21
N ALA A 180 -5.81 10.06 6.43
CA ALA A 180 -6.15 10.23 5.03
C ALA A 180 -7.30 11.23 4.85
N THR A 181 -8.35 11.10 5.68
CA THR A 181 -9.49 12.02 5.71
C THR A 181 -9.05 13.47 5.94
N ARG A 182 -8.21 13.72 6.95
CA ARG A 182 -7.68 15.07 7.23
C ARG A 182 -6.89 15.65 6.06
N ARG A 183 -6.08 14.82 5.38
CA ARG A 183 -5.30 15.27 4.21
C ARG A 183 -6.19 15.64 3.02
N LEU A 184 -7.28 14.90 2.78
CA LEU A 184 -8.26 15.22 1.74
C LEU A 184 -8.97 16.55 2.02
N HIS A 185 -9.20 16.90 3.29
CA HIS A 185 -9.84 18.15 3.69
C HIS A 185 -8.87 19.29 3.95
N HIS A 186 -7.56 19.13 3.68
CA HIS A 186 -6.50 20.13 3.96
C HIS A 186 -6.43 20.57 5.43
N GLU A 187 -6.83 19.72 6.36
CA GLU A 187 -6.83 19.95 7.82
C GLU A 187 -5.51 19.46 8.45
N MET A 188 -4.37 20.00 7.98
CA MET A 188 -3.05 19.67 8.56
C MET A 188 -2.66 20.67 9.64
#